data_7f7295821d7e8f0ee2cda7c9cdf86f56
#
_entry.id   7f7295821d7e8f0ee2cda7c9cdf86f56
#
_cell.length_a   1.000
_cell.length_b   1.000
_cell.length_c   1.000
_cell.angle_alpha   90.00
_cell.angle_beta   90.00
_cell.angle_gamma   90.00
#
_symmetry.space_group_name_H-M   'P 1'
#
loop_
_entity.id
_entity.type
_entity.pdbx_description
1 polymer ?
#
loop_
_entity_poly.entity_id
_entity_poly.type
_entity_poly.pdbx_seq_one_letter_code
_entity_poly.pdbx_strand_id
1 'polypeptide(L)'
;MGLCYYLCVGAKNTMENDPSKLSKKKQRYIELAMRIAGQTEFREYKHGAVLVRGGTVLNTSCNKNKYKAWANRFRDSKKQRGHATVHAEIGAILGLDRSITEGSTVYVVRVGRDGCLRNSKPCPMCEAAMQFVGVKKVVYSNENGGIESMRIYNE
;
A
#
# COMPACT_ATOMS: atom_id res chain seq x y z
N MET A 1 3.63 -4.43 -19.25
CA MET A 1 3.37 -3.46 -18.16
C MET A 1 4.32 -3.60 -16.98
N GLY A 2 4.73 -4.79 -16.60
CA GLY A 2 5.68 -5.00 -15.50
C GLY A 2 7.09 -4.47 -15.75
N LEU A 3 7.46 -4.20 -16.98
CA LEU A 3 8.80 -3.73 -17.34
C LEU A 3 9.09 -2.29 -16.90
N CYS A 4 8.08 -1.44 -16.75
CA CYS A 4 8.28 -0.01 -16.43
C CYS A 4 8.93 0.21 -15.07
N TYR A 5 8.50 -0.50 -14.04
CA TYR A 5 9.08 -0.31 -12.71
C TYR A 5 10.46 -0.93 -12.56
N TYR A 6 10.78 -1.95 -13.35
CA TYR A 6 12.13 -2.52 -13.38
C TYR A 6 13.15 -1.51 -13.93
N LEU A 7 12.79 -0.76 -14.97
CA LEU A 7 13.65 0.27 -15.54
C LEU A 7 13.91 1.42 -14.55
N CYS A 8 12.91 1.75 -13.74
CA CYS A 8 13.00 2.83 -12.77
C CYS A 8 13.85 2.50 -11.55
N VAL A 9 13.95 1.22 -11.20
CA VAL A 9 14.69 0.78 -10.00
C VAL A 9 16.19 0.64 -10.24
N GLY A 10 16.65 0.65 -11.44
CA GLY A 10 18.05 0.60 -11.87
C GLY A 10 19.13 0.59 -10.78
N ALA A 11 20.01 1.57 -10.82
CA ALA A 11 21.25 1.59 -10.02
C ALA A 11 21.08 1.79 -8.50
N LYS A 12 19.89 2.10 -8.00
CA LYS A 12 19.68 2.42 -6.58
C LYS A 12 19.14 1.25 -5.76
N ASN A 13 18.76 0.15 -6.41
CA ASN A 13 18.19 -0.99 -5.72
C ASN A 13 19.27 -1.94 -5.20
N THR A 14 19.15 -2.33 -3.95
CA THR A 14 19.93 -3.45 -3.44
C THR A 14 19.31 -4.76 -3.95
N MET A 15 20.13 -5.79 -4.12
CA MET A 15 19.66 -7.09 -4.62
C MET A 15 18.54 -7.70 -3.75
N GLU A 16 18.51 -7.35 -2.47
CA GLU A 16 17.54 -7.86 -1.51
C GLU A 16 16.11 -7.37 -1.76
N ASN A 17 15.97 -6.12 -2.21
CA ASN A 17 14.68 -5.46 -2.39
C ASN A 17 14.26 -5.30 -3.85
N ASP A 18 14.96 -5.97 -4.76
CA ASP A 18 14.67 -5.90 -6.19
C ASP A 18 13.31 -6.55 -6.50
N PRO A 19 12.34 -5.79 -7.08
CA PRO A 19 11.03 -6.32 -7.43
C PRO A 19 11.09 -7.55 -8.36
N SER A 20 12.09 -7.64 -9.22
CA SER A 20 12.25 -8.77 -10.16
C SER A 20 12.48 -10.10 -9.46
N LYS A 21 12.93 -10.08 -8.20
CA LYS A 21 13.19 -11.28 -7.40
C LYS A 21 11.99 -11.81 -6.63
N LEU A 22 10.88 -11.07 -6.64
CA LEU A 22 9.62 -11.53 -6.06
C LEU A 22 9.05 -12.68 -6.91
N SER A 23 8.23 -13.53 -6.28
CA SER A 23 7.45 -14.51 -7.03
C SER A 23 6.58 -13.80 -8.07
N LYS A 24 6.27 -14.46 -9.18
CA LYS A 24 5.41 -13.91 -10.22
C LYS A 24 4.05 -13.47 -9.69
N LYS A 25 3.52 -14.19 -8.71
CA LYS A 25 2.25 -13.87 -8.08
C LYS A 25 2.33 -12.54 -7.32
N LYS A 26 3.38 -12.32 -6.53
CA LYS A 26 3.62 -11.06 -5.82
C LYS A 26 3.86 -9.91 -6.79
N GLN A 27 4.60 -10.15 -7.87
CA GLN A 27 4.81 -9.15 -8.93
C GLN A 27 3.47 -8.71 -9.53
N ARG A 28 2.54 -9.62 -9.77
CA ARG A 28 1.20 -9.30 -10.30
C ARG A 28 0.40 -8.43 -9.33
N TYR A 29 0.51 -8.65 -8.03
CA TYR A 29 -0.15 -7.81 -7.03
C TYR A 29 0.44 -6.40 -7.00
N ILE A 30 1.77 -6.29 -7.12
CA ILE A 30 2.45 -4.99 -7.21
C ILE A 30 2.04 -4.25 -8.49
N GLU A 31 2.00 -4.93 -9.62
CA GLU A 31 1.56 -4.34 -10.89
C GLU A 31 0.10 -3.88 -10.82
N LEU A 32 -0.77 -4.67 -10.18
CA LEU A 32 -2.16 -4.28 -9.95
C LEU A 32 -2.24 -3.02 -9.08
N ALA A 33 -1.47 -2.97 -7.99
CA ALA A 33 -1.40 -1.79 -7.12
C ALA A 33 -0.93 -0.54 -7.90
N MET A 34 0.03 -0.69 -8.80
CA MET A 34 0.48 0.40 -9.68
C MET A 34 -0.63 0.90 -10.60
N ARG A 35 -1.40 0.00 -11.19
CA ARG A 35 -2.56 0.38 -12.03
C ARG A 35 -3.63 1.10 -11.21
N ILE A 36 -3.90 0.62 -10.01
CA ILE A 36 -4.86 1.24 -9.09
C ILE A 36 -4.37 2.64 -8.68
N ALA A 37 -3.08 2.80 -8.42
CA ALA A 37 -2.50 4.11 -8.13
C ALA A 37 -2.78 5.13 -9.24
N GLY A 38 -2.80 4.69 -10.49
CA GLY A 38 -3.12 5.55 -11.63
C GLY A 38 -4.56 6.08 -11.65
N GLN A 39 -5.46 5.53 -10.84
CA GLN A 39 -6.86 5.94 -10.77
C GLN A 39 -7.11 7.11 -9.81
N THR A 40 -6.10 7.51 -9.03
CA THR A 40 -6.25 8.62 -8.08
C THR A 40 -6.37 9.96 -8.79
N GLU A 41 -7.07 10.91 -8.15
CA GLU A 41 -7.15 12.30 -8.58
C GLU A 41 -5.84 13.08 -8.32
N PHE A 42 -4.97 12.59 -7.45
CA PHE A 42 -3.70 13.24 -7.14
C PHE A 42 -2.69 13.02 -8.27
N ARG A 43 -1.89 14.06 -8.56
CA ARG A 43 -0.86 13.99 -9.61
C ARG A 43 0.50 13.54 -9.10
N GLU A 44 0.83 13.90 -7.85
CA GLU A 44 2.17 13.69 -7.29
C GLU A 44 2.24 12.51 -6.33
N TYR A 45 1.18 12.28 -5.58
CA TYR A 45 1.12 11.26 -4.54
C TYR A 45 0.12 10.19 -4.92
N LYS A 46 0.49 9.38 -5.90
CA LYS A 46 -0.38 8.31 -6.41
C LYS A 46 -0.11 7.03 -5.63
N HIS A 47 -1.03 6.67 -4.76
CA HIS A 47 -0.96 5.44 -4.00
C HIS A 47 -2.03 4.46 -4.47
N GLY A 48 -1.65 3.19 -4.60
CA GLY A 48 -2.58 2.10 -4.86
C GLY A 48 -2.36 0.99 -3.87
N ALA A 49 -3.45 0.39 -3.40
CA ALA A 49 -3.41 -0.71 -2.45
C ALA A 49 -4.29 -1.87 -2.92
N VAL A 50 -3.83 -3.08 -2.66
CA VAL A 50 -4.51 -4.33 -3.00
C VAL A 50 -4.56 -5.19 -1.75
N LEU A 51 -5.75 -5.60 -1.34
CA LEU A 51 -5.96 -6.51 -0.22
C LEU A 51 -6.06 -7.94 -0.74
N VAL A 52 -5.23 -8.81 -0.20
CA VAL A 52 -5.12 -10.21 -0.65
C VAL A 52 -5.20 -11.16 0.55
N ARG A 53 -5.94 -12.26 0.39
CA ARG A 53 -5.92 -13.36 1.33
C ARG A 53 -6.09 -14.69 0.59
N GLY A 54 -5.26 -15.67 0.96
CA GLY A 54 -5.34 -17.00 0.32
C GLY A 54 -5.12 -16.98 -1.19
N GLY A 55 -4.35 -16.02 -1.70
CA GLY A 55 -4.10 -15.88 -3.13
C GLY A 55 -5.21 -15.20 -3.91
N THR A 56 -6.25 -14.70 -3.24
CA THR A 56 -7.39 -14.01 -3.86
C THR A 56 -7.34 -12.51 -3.54
N VAL A 57 -7.51 -11.68 -4.57
CA VAL A 57 -7.67 -10.23 -4.41
C VAL A 57 -9.08 -9.98 -3.88
N LEU A 58 -9.16 -9.39 -2.68
CA LEU A 58 -10.42 -9.13 -1.99
C LEU A 58 -10.93 -7.71 -2.25
N ASN A 59 -10.03 -6.76 -2.38
CA ASN A 59 -10.38 -5.36 -2.59
C ASN A 59 -9.19 -4.58 -3.12
N THR A 60 -9.45 -3.45 -3.75
CA THR A 60 -8.43 -2.52 -4.24
C THR A 60 -8.86 -1.09 -3.92
N SER A 61 -7.90 -0.20 -3.72
CA SER A 61 -8.19 1.22 -3.48
C SER A 61 -7.02 2.10 -3.87
N CYS A 62 -7.32 3.30 -4.33
CA CYS A 62 -6.34 4.39 -4.46
C CYS A 62 -6.60 5.44 -3.38
N ASN A 63 -5.62 6.33 -3.15
CA ASN A 63 -5.82 7.45 -2.23
C ASN A 63 -6.82 8.45 -2.80
N LYS A 64 -7.65 9.02 -1.92
CA LYS A 64 -8.74 9.93 -2.29
C LYS A 64 -8.74 11.15 -1.38
N ASN A 65 -9.10 12.29 -1.96
CA ASN A 65 -9.22 13.55 -1.21
C ASN A 65 -10.59 13.65 -0.53
N LYS A 66 -10.87 12.72 0.38
CA LYS A 66 -12.09 12.67 1.19
C LYS A 66 -11.74 12.47 2.65
N TYR A 67 -12.46 13.17 3.52
CA TYR A 67 -12.34 12.97 4.95
C TYR A 67 -13.04 11.66 5.36
N LYS A 68 -12.40 10.89 6.25
CA LYS A 68 -13.00 9.68 6.82
C LYS A 68 -12.82 9.65 8.34
N ALA A 69 -13.90 9.86 9.05
CA ALA A 69 -13.92 9.87 10.51
C ALA A 69 -13.42 8.55 11.11
N TRP A 70 -13.75 7.43 10.48
CA TRP A 70 -13.30 6.11 10.93
C TRP A 70 -11.77 6.03 10.99
N ALA A 71 -11.09 6.50 9.98
CA ALA A 71 -9.62 6.48 9.93
C ALA A 71 -9.00 7.45 10.94
N ASN A 72 -9.68 8.56 11.22
CA ASN A 72 -9.18 9.60 12.12
C ASN A 72 -8.98 9.09 13.54
N ARG A 73 -9.71 8.07 13.98
CA ARG A 73 -9.57 7.48 15.32
C ARG A 73 -8.21 6.82 15.57
N PHE A 74 -7.50 6.43 14.48
CA PHE A 74 -6.18 5.80 14.56
C PHE A 74 -5.05 6.82 14.44
N ARG A 75 -5.39 8.08 14.29
CA ARG A 75 -4.45 9.14 14.04
C ARG A 75 -3.86 9.68 15.34
N ASP A 76 -2.55 9.86 15.37
CA ASP A 76 -1.87 10.56 16.46
C ASP A 76 -1.82 12.06 16.14
N SER A 77 -2.65 12.84 16.81
CA SER A 77 -2.75 14.30 16.60
C SER A 77 -1.45 15.05 16.88
N LYS A 78 -0.55 14.48 17.67
CA LYS A 78 0.77 15.08 17.94
C LYS A 78 1.74 14.91 16.79
N LYS A 79 1.58 13.83 16.00
CA LYS A 79 2.49 13.47 14.91
C LYS A 79 1.92 13.79 13.54
N GLN A 80 0.60 13.84 13.39
CA GLN A 80 -0.07 13.97 12.11
C GLN A 80 -1.01 15.18 12.13
N ARG A 81 -0.68 16.19 11.35
CA ARG A 81 -1.46 17.42 11.23
C ARG A 81 -2.59 17.26 10.19
N GLY A 82 -3.62 18.10 10.32
CA GLY A 82 -4.76 18.18 9.39
C GLY A 82 -5.80 17.07 9.64
N HIS A 83 -6.69 16.84 8.68
CA HIS A 83 -7.74 15.83 8.76
C HIS A 83 -7.29 14.53 8.08
N ALA A 84 -7.81 13.40 8.56
CA ALA A 84 -7.57 12.11 7.92
C ALA A 84 -8.30 12.06 6.57
N THR A 85 -7.55 11.98 5.49
CA THR A 85 -8.07 11.67 4.16
C THR A 85 -8.06 10.16 3.94
N VAL A 86 -8.65 9.68 2.85
CA VAL A 86 -8.63 8.26 2.53
C VAL A 86 -7.28 7.92 1.90
N HIS A 87 -6.39 7.34 2.71
CA HIS A 87 -5.18 6.70 2.18
C HIS A 87 -5.57 5.40 1.46
N ALA A 88 -4.74 4.94 0.55
CA ALA A 88 -5.02 3.73 -0.22
C ALA A 88 -5.23 2.51 0.68
N GLU A 89 -4.40 2.35 1.71
CA GLU A 89 -4.51 1.26 2.68
C GLU A 89 -5.85 1.30 3.42
N ILE A 90 -6.27 2.48 3.86
CA ILE A 90 -7.56 2.66 4.54
C ILE A 90 -8.70 2.27 3.59
N GLY A 91 -8.68 2.74 2.35
CA GLY A 91 -9.71 2.40 1.37
C GLY A 91 -9.78 0.90 1.08
N ALA A 92 -8.66 0.20 1.14
CA ALA A 92 -8.60 -1.23 0.88
C ALA A 92 -9.27 -2.07 1.98
N ILE A 93 -9.31 -1.57 3.22
CA ILE A 93 -9.88 -2.29 4.37
C ILE A 93 -11.21 -1.73 4.86
N LEU A 94 -11.56 -0.50 4.46
CA LEU A 94 -12.73 0.19 4.96
C LEU A 94 -14.03 -0.49 4.51
N GLY A 95 -14.93 -0.70 5.47
CA GLY A 95 -16.25 -1.28 5.20
C GLY A 95 -16.26 -2.80 5.01
N LEU A 96 -15.11 -3.45 5.14
CA LEU A 96 -15.05 -4.91 5.06
C LEU A 96 -15.20 -5.54 6.44
N ASP A 97 -15.86 -6.69 6.49
CA ASP A 97 -15.99 -7.47 7.69
C ASP A 97 -14.62 -7.99 8.15
N ARG A 98 -14.41 -8.08 9.46
CA ARG A 98 -13.15 -8.61 10.02
C ARG A 98 -12.85 -10.04 9.56
N SER A 99 -13.89 -10.85 9.35
CA SER A 99 -13.73 -12.20 8.80
C SER A 99 -13.05 -12.21 7.42
N ILE A 100 -13.11 -11.08 6.70
CA ILE A 100 -12.47 -10.90 5.39
C ILE A 100 -11.05 -10.36 5.57
N THR A 101 -10.87 -9.37 6.45
CA THR A 101 -9.58 -8.68 6.61
C THR A 101 -8.57 -9.42 7.48
N GLU A 102 -9.06 -10.25 8.42
CA GLU A 102 -8.17 -10.98 9.33
C GLU A 102 -7.27 -11.96 8.56
N GLY A 103 -5.97 -11.89 8.84
CA GLY A 103 -4.99 -12.74 8.18
C GLY A 103 -4.63 -12.32 6.75
N SER A 104 -5.14 -11.17 6.28
CA SER A 104 -4.86 -10.66 4.93
C SER A 104 -3.49 -10.00 4.82
N THR A 105 -3.07 -9.77 3.58
CA THR A 105 -1.88 -9.00 3.24
C THR A 105 -2.30 -7.80 2.39
N VAL A 106 -1.76 -6.63 2.70
CA VAL A 106 -1.96 -5.42 1.89
C VAL A 106 -0.70 -5.19 1.07
N TYR A 107 -0.88 -5.04 -0.24
CA TYR A 107 0.17 -4.58 -1.15
C TYR A 107 -0.10 -3.13 -1.45
N VAL A 108 0.83 -2.25 -1.11
CA VAL A 108 0.67 -0.81 -1.33
C VAL A 108 1.90 -0.25 -2.04
N VAL A 109 1.67 0.56 -3.05
CA VAL A 109 2.74 1.24 -3.78
C VAL A 109 2.43 2.71 -3.95
N ARG A 110 3.47 3.51 -4.08
CA ARG A 110 3.38 4.88 -4.52
C ARG A 110 4.11 5.01 -5.86
N VAL A 111 3.45 5.65 -6.81
CA VAL A 111 4.01 5.89 -8.15
C VAL A 111 4.25 7.39 -8.31
N GLY A 112 5.46 7.78 -8.68
CA GLY A 112 5.80 9.17 -8.99
C GLY A 112 5.28 9.59 -10.36
N ARG A 113 5.47 10.88 -10.69
CA ARG A 113 5.07 11.44 -12.00
C ARG A 113 5.75 10.74 -13.17
N ASP A 114 6.96 10.25 -12.96
CA ASP A 114 7.76 9.53 -13.95
C ASP A 114 7.37 8.06 -14.10
N GLY A 115 6.37 7.58 -13.37
CA GLY A 115 5.94 6.19 -13.37
C GLY A 115 6.80 5.28 -12.50
N CYS A 116 7.77 5.82 -11.77
CA CYS A 116 8.66 5.04 -10.91
C CYS A 116 8.10 4.86 -9.51
N LEU A 117 8.42 3.73 -8.89
CA LEU A 117 8.03 3.47 -7.51
C LEU A 117 8.73 4.42 -6.54
N ARG A 118 7.97 4.88 -5.55
CA ARG A 118 8.42 5.76 -4.47
C ARG A 118 8.02 5.15 -3.13
N ASN A 119 8.44 5.79 -2.04
CA ASN A 119 8.15 5.31 -0.70
C ASN A 119 6.64 5.28 -0.41
N SER A 120 6.13 4.10 -0.06
CA SER A 120 4.75 3.86 0.34
C SER A 120 4.65 3.18 1.71
N LYS A 121 5.69 3.25 2.52
CA LYS A 121 5.64 2.69 3.87
C LYS A 121 4.43 3.26 4.61
N PRO A 122 3.57 2.41 5.21
CA PRO A 122 2.38 2.89 5.89
C PRO A 122 2.69 3.90 6.98
N CYS A 123 1.90 4.95 7.04
CA CYS A 123 1.97 5.90 8.15
C CYS A 123 1.42 5.26 9.44
N PRO A 124 1.71 5.83 10.62
CA PRO A 124 1.22 5.26 11.89
C PRO A 124 -0.30 5.08 11.94
N MET A 125 -1.06 5.96 11.32
CA MET A 125 -2.53 5.83 11.24
C MET A 125 -2.95 4.59 10.45
N CYS A 126 -2.38 4.38 9.27
CA CYS A 126 -2.70 3.22 8.44
C CYS A 126 -2.24 1.92 9.09
N GLU A 127 -1.07 1.93 9.71
CA GLU A 127 -0.55 0.77 10.43
C GLU A 127 -1.48 0.37 11.58
N ALA A 128 -1.92 1.34 12.39
CA ALA A 128 -2.85 1.09 13.49
C ALA A 128 -4.21 0.60 12.99
N ALA A 129 -4.73 1.16 11.90
CA ALA A 129 -6.00 0.74 11.31
C ALA A 129 -5.93 -0.69 10.76
N MET A 130 -4.85 -1.03 10.06
CA MET A 130 -4.64 -2.38 9.53
C MET A 130 -4.50 -3.40 10.67
N GLN A 131 -3.80 -3.04 11.75
CA GLN A 131 -3.69 -3.86 12.93
C GLN A 131 -5.06 -4.12 13.57
N PHE A 132 -5.87 -3.08 13.68
CA PHE A 132 -7.22 -3.18 14.26
C PHE A 132 -8.11 -4.17 13.51
N VAL A 133 -8.01 -4.26 12.19
CA VAL A 133 -8.82 -5.16 11.36
C VAL A 133 -8.16 -6.53 11.12
N GLY A 134 -6.99 -6.78 11.68
CA GLY A 134 -6.34 -8.08 11.62
C GLY A 134 -5.51 -8.34 10.37
N VAL A 135 -5.11 -7.31 9.63
CA VAL A 135 -4.12 -7.46 8.55
C VAL A 135 -2.82 -7.98 9.16
N LYS A 136 -2.27 -9.03 8.59
CA LYS A 136 -1.07 -9.65 9.16
C LYS A 136 0.23 -9.07 8.60
N LYS A 137 0.22 -8.55 7.37
CA LYS A 137 1.43 -8.16 6.66
C LYS A 137 1.13 -7.07 5.65
N VAL A 138 2.09 -6.17 5.47
CA VAL A 138 2.09 -5.18 4.40
C VAL A 138 3.33 -5.36 3.54
N VAL A 139 3.15 -5.33 2.24
CA VAL A 139 4.22 -5.30 1.24
C VAL A 139 4.16 -3.92 0.58
N TYR A 140 5.23 -3.17 0.61
CA TYR A 140 5.23 -1.78 0.17
C TYR A 140 6.48 -1.43 -0.64
N SER A 141 6.37 -0.39 -1.47
CA SER A 141 7.52 0.17 -2.18
C SER A 141 8.30 1.12 -1.26
N ASN A 142 9.62 1.07 -1.34
CA ASN A 142 10.48 1.96 -0.57
C ASN A 142 10.92 3.17 -1.39
N GLU A 143 11.68 4.07 -0.77
CA GLU A 143 12.16 5.30 -1.41
C GLU A 143 13.12 5.08 -2.58
N ASN A 144 13.74 3.91 -2.66
CA ASN A 144 14.65 3.54 -3.74
C ASN A 144 13.96 2.75 -4.85
N GLY A 145 12.64 2.57 -4.78
CA GLY A 145 11.87 1.79 -5.75
C GLY A 145 11.94 0.28 -5.53
N GLY A 146 12.53 -0.18 -4.43
CA GLY A 146 12.50 -1.58 -4.04
C GLY A 146 11.21 -1.95 -3.31
N ILE A 147 11.03 -3.23 -3.05
CA ILE A 147 9.85 -3.77 -2.36
C ILE A 147 10.28 -4.37 -1.03
N GLU A 148 9.63 -3.92 0.04
CA GLU A 148 9.85 -4.40 1.39
C GLU A 148 8.55 -4.95 1.97
N SER A 149 8.66 -5.67 3.09
CA SER A 149 7.49 -6.14 3.82
C SER A 149 7.67 -5.96 5.31
N MET A 150 6.55 -5.77 6.01
CA MET A 150 6.53 -5.70 7.47
C MET A 150 5.32 -6.43 8.03
N ARG A 151 5.46 -7.01 9.20
CA ARG A 151 4.34 -7.60 9.93
C ARG A 151 3.58 -6.52 10.67
N ILE A 152 2.25 -6.65 10.69
CA ILE A 152 1.34 -5.65 11.26
C ILE A 152 0.72 -6.11 12.57
N TYR A 153 0.47 -7.40 12.75
CA TYR A 153 -0.30 -7.89 13.89
C TYR A 153 0.50 -7.88 15.20
N ASN A 154 -0.23 -7.74 16.29
CA ASN A 154 0.25 -8.05 17.63
C ASN A 154 -0.19 -9.48 17.99
N GLU A 155 0.67 -10.15 18.69
CA GLU A 155 0.36 -11.44 19.28
C GLU A 155 -0.77 -11.33 20.30
#